data_b5dea9503e8508aa06d8611cfcd14a09
#
_entry.id   b5dea9503e8508aa06d8611cfcd14a09
#
_cell.length_a   1.000
_cell.length_b   1.000
_cell.length_c   1.000
_cell.angle_alpha   90.00
_cell.angle_beta   90.00
_cell.angle_gamma   90.00
#
_symmetry.space_group_name_H-M   'P 1'
#
loop_
_entity.id
_entity.type
_entity.pdbx_description
1 polymer ?
#
loop_
_entity_poly.entity_id
_entity_poly.type
_entity_poly.pdbx_seq_one_letter_code
_entity_poly.pdbx_strand_id
1 'polypeptide(L)'
;MAVDPQLFETWTRGWALTRGAAAPVKDGDAWRVEVGQPDHLRRFLYPCLSDEVGRRGLEATEPFVFLKVCADPGAVRSMLPRDWDAQRTGVLMTLDTAMPLPAEPDRDYAPEIWSEGPVRFIRFLDGSGEEAARGRAVRVDDRIIYDRIAVAPDHQRRGLGGRVMRTLQAGMGGWGQGVLVATDAGARLYTTLGWRAISPYTTAVRL
;
A
#
# COMPACT_ATOMS: atom_id res chain seq x y z
N MET A 1 10.94 -8.65 13.17
CA MET A 1 9.90 -8.26 14.15
C MET A 1 8.55 -8.45 13.47
N ALA A 2 7.60 -9.14 14.08
CA ALA A 2 6.28 -9.38 13.48
C ALA A 2 5.47 -8.07 13.46
N VAL A 3 4.73 -7.84 12.39
CA VAL A 3 3.76 -6.74 12.30
C VAL A 3 2.57 -7.07 13.18
N ASP A 4 2.00 -6.06 13.85
CA ASP A 4 0.77 -6.21 14.63
C ASP A 4 -0.33 -6.82 13.74
N PRO A 5 -0.90 -7.98 14.09
CA PRO A 5 -1.90 -8.67 13.28
C PRO A 5 -3.15 -7.82 13.01
N GLN A 6 -3.60 -7.03 13.98
CA GLN A 6 -4.77 -6.17 13.82
C GLN A 6 -4.49 -5.00 12.86
N LEU A 7 -3.30 -4.39 12.96
CA LEU A 7 -2.87 -3.36 12.00
C LEU A 7 -2.83 -3.93 10.58
N PHE A 8 -2.26 -5.12 10.42
CA PHE A 8 -2.12 -5.76 9.12
C PHE A 8 -3.48 -6.15 8.52
N GLU A 9 -4.39 -6.68 9.32
CA GLU A 9 -5.77 -6.97 8.91
C GLU A 9 -6.48 -5.72 8.42
N THR A 10 -6.48 -4.65 9.24
CA THR A 10 -7.12 -3.38 8.88
C THR A 10 -6.54 -2.80 7.59
N TRP A 11 -5.20 -2.85 7.45
CA TRP A 11 -4.53 -2.43 6.23
C TRP A 11 -4.97 -3.28 5.02
N THR A 12 -5.04 -4.61 5.16
CA THR A 12 -5.43 -5.52 4.07
C THR A 12 -6.87 -5.25 3.60
N ARG A 13 -7.80 -5.03 4.54
CA ARG A 13 -9.20 -4.66 4.25
C ARG A 13 -9.27 -3.33 3.50
N GLY A 14 -8.57 -2.30 3.98
CA GLY A 14 -8.54 -0.99 3.35
C GLY A 14 -7.86 -1.02 1.97
N TRP A 15 -6.78 -1.78 1.83
CA TRP A 15 -6.12 -1.99 0.55
C TRP A 15 -7.09 -2.62 -0.48
N ALA A 16 -7.86 -3.63 -0.11
CA ALA A 16 -8.85 -4.25 -0.99
C ALA A 16 -9.94 -3.25 -1.39
N LEU A 17 -10.48 -2.48 -0.44
CA LEU A 17 -11.47 -1.43 -0.70
C LEU A 17 -10.94 -0.37 -1.68
N THR A 18 -9.72 0.14 -1.46
CA THR A 18 -9.13 1.14 -2.37
C THR A 18 -8.96 0.62 -3.80
N ARG A 19 -8.96 -0.67 -4.02
CA ARG A 19 -8.76 -1.30 -5.34
C ARG A 19 -10.01 -1.89 -5.96
N GLY A 20 -11.15 -1.81 -5.27
CA GLY A 20 -12.37 -2.48 -5.70
C GLY A 20 -12.19 -4.01 -5.78
N ALA A 21 -11.23 -4.56 -5.00
CA ALA A 21 -11.00 -5.99 -4.94
C ALA A 21 -11.99 -6.68 -4.00
N ALA A 22 -12.14 -7.99 -4.15
CA ALA A 22 -12.93 -8.80 -3.24
C ALA A 22 -12.44 -8.65 -1.78
N ALA A 23 -13.35 -8.76 -0.83
CA ALA A 23 -13.00 -8.72 0.59
C ALA A 23 -11.98 -9.80 0.93
N PRO A 24 -10.93 -9.47 1.70
CA PRO A 24 -9.94 -10.44 2.16
C PRO A 24 -10.59 -11.53 3.04
N VAL A 25 -10.18 -12.76 2.82
CA VAL A 25 -10.65 -13.91 3.61
C VAL A 25 -9.47 -14.45 4.41
N LYS A 26 -9.66 -14.72 5.70
CA LYS A 26 -8.64 -15.37 6.53
C LYS A 26 -8.38 -16.78 6.02
N ASP A 27 -7.12 -17.13 5.77
CA ASP A 27 -6.68 -18.41 5.23
C ASP A 27 -5.36 -18.80 5.91
N GLY A 28 -5.46 -19.58 7.00
CA GLY A 28 -4.32 -19.88 7.86
C GLY A 28 -3.70 -18.63 8.48
N ASP A 29 -2.39 -18.46 8.33
CA ASP A 29 -1.66 -17.28 8.78
C ASP A 29 -1.84 -16.08 7.83
N ALA A 30 -2.33 -16.32 6.61
CA ALA A 30 -2.52 -15.31 5.58
C ALA A 30 -3.91 -14.67 5.58
N TRP A 31 -4.00 -13.56 4.82
CA TRP A 31 -5.22 -13.02 4.24
C TRP A 31 -5.21 -13.29 2.74
N ARG A 32 -6.21 -14.02 2.25
CA ARG A 32 -6.36 -14.34 0.82
C ARG A 32 -7.26 -13.32 0.15
N VAL A 33 -6.81 -12.81 -1.01
CA VAL A 33 -7.60 -11.91 -1.87
C VAL A 33 -7.60 -12.47 -3.28
N GLU A 34 -8.79 -12.73 -3.82
CA GLU A 34 -8.97 -13.06 -5.23
C GLU A 34 -8.87 -11.78 -6.06
N VAL A 35 -7.95 -11.76 -7.01
CA VAL A 35 -7.72 -10.60 -7.90
C VAL A 35 -8.37 -10.83 -9.25
N GLY A 36 -8.34 -12.07 -9.76
CA GLY A 36 -9.06 -12.49 -10.97
C GLY A 36 -8.56 -11.85 -12.27
N GLN A 37 -7.29 -11.41 -12.31
CA GLN A 37 -6.67 -10.90 -13.53
C GLN A 37 -5.84 -12.01 -14.20
N PRO A 38 -5.68 -12.00 -15.53
CA PRO A 38 -4.94 -13.05 -16.24
C PRO A 38 -3.51 -13.27 -15.75
N ASP A 39 -2.83 -12.20 -15.34
CA ASP A 39 -1.44 -12.20 -14.83
C ASP A 39 -1.38 -12.03 -13.30
N HIS A 40 -2.52 -12.10 -12.61
CA HIS A 40 -2.62 -11.93 -11.17
C HIS A 40 -3.87 -12.61 -10.62
N LEU A 41 -3.78 -13.93 -10.43
CA LEU A 41 -4.93 -14.72 -10.02
C LEU A 41 -5.38 -14.39 -8.60
N ARG A 42 -4.47 -14.55 -7.62
CA ARG A 42 -4.75 -14.31 -6.19
C ARG A 42 -3.50 -13.89 -5.42
N ARG A 43 -3.74 -13.33 -4.24
CA ARG A 43 -2.70 -12.95 -3.28
C ARG A 43 -2.95 -13.62 -1.95
N PHE A 44 -1.86 -14.06 -1.33
CA PHE A 44 -1.81 -14.39 0.08
C PHE A 44 -0.93 -13.36 0.78
N LEU A 45 -1.47 -12.65 1.75
CA LEU A 45 -0.81 -11.55 2.45
C LEU A 45 -0.51 -12.00 3.88
N TYR A 46 0.76 -11.99 4.25
CA TYR A 46 1.27 -12.47 5.53
C TYR A 46 1.82 -11.31 6.38
N PRO A 47 1.40 -11.17 7.66
CA PRO A 47 1.92 -10.15 8.57
C PRO A 47 3.37 -10.42 9.01
N CYS A 48 3.86 -11.63 8.84
CA CYS A 48 5.22 -12.06 9.15
C CYS A 48 5.58 -13.30 8.36
N LEU A 49 6.86 -13.67 8.40
CA LEU A 49 7.33 -14.95 7.89
C LEU A 49 6.90 -16.07 8.86
N SER A 50 6.31 -17.13 8.33
CA SER A 50 5.92 -18.34 9.06
C SER A 50 6.14 -19.58 8.20
N ASP A 51 6.10 -20.76 8.78
CA ASP A 51 6.25 -22.04 8.06
C ASP A 51 5.16 -22.23 6.99
N GLU A 52 4.02 -21.57 7.16
CA GLU A 52 2.95 -21.61 6.18
C GLU A 52 3.36 -20.99 4.84
N VAL A 53 4.24 -19.99 4.83
CA VAL A 53 4.76 -19.41 3.57
C VAL A 53 5.45 -20.47 2.73
N GLY A 54 6.32 -21.29 3.35
CA GLY A 54 7.00 -22.40 2.66
C GLY A 54 6.03 -23.48 2.21
N ARG A 55 5.10 -23.89 3.06
CA ARG A 55 4.07 -24.87 2.71
C ARG A 55 3.22 -24.39 1.54
N ARG A 56 2.75 -23.15 1.58
CA ARG A 56 1.97 -22.52 0.48
C ARG A 56 2.76 -22.46 -0.82
N GLY A 57 4.06 -22.20 -0.73
CA GLY A 57 4.95 -22.22 -1.90
C GLY A 57 5.04 -23.59 -2.57
N LEU A 58 4.97 -24.68 -1.78
CA LEU A 58 4.95 -26.06 -2.30
C LEU A 58 3.57 -26.43 -2.87
N GLU A 59 2.49 -26.01 -2.25
CA GLU A 59 1.10 -26.35 -2.62
C GLU A 59 0.60 -25.55 -3.84
N ALA A 60 1.08 -24.31 -4.04
CA ALA A 60 0.63 -23.46 -5.14
C ALA A 60 1.16 -23.99 -6.47
N THR A 61 0.29 -24.63 -7.25
CA THR A 61 0.60 -25.16 -8.58
C THR A 61 0.16 -24.21 -9.71
N GLU A 62 -0.75 -23.27 -9.42
CA GLU A 62 -1.25 -22.32 -10.39
C GLU A 62 -0.26 -21.17 -10.61
N PRO A 63 -0.07 -20.70 -11.85
CA PRO A 63 0.73 -19.51 -12.13
C PRO A 63 0.03 -18.25 -11.59
N PHE A 64 0.79 -17.15 -11.45
CA PHE A 64 0.26 -15.85 -11.03
C PHE A 64 -0.42 -15.83 -9.64
N VAL A 65 -0.03 -16.77 -8.79
CA VAL A 65 -0.27 -16.71 -7.35
C VAL A 65 0.86 -15.94 -6.71
N PHE A 66 0.50 -14.93 -5.89
CA PHE A 66 1.46 -14.06 -5.25
C PHE A 66 1.45 -14.24 -3.74
N LEU A 67 2.61 -14.44 -3.15
CA LEU A 67 2.82 -14.35 -1.71
C LEU A 67 3.37 -12.96 -1.40
N LYS A 68 2.69 -12.24 -0.53
CA LYS A 68 3.06 -10.91 -0.05
C LYS A 68 3.39 -11.02 1.43
N VAL A 69 4.64 -10.87 1.80
CA VAL A 69 5.12 -11.19 3.15
C VAL A 69 5.79 -9.97 3.77
N CYS A 70 5.42 -9.63 5.00
CA CYS A 70 6.12 -8.64 5.82
C CYS A 70 7.40 -9.26 6.39
N ALA A 71 8.42 -9.42 5.54
CA ALA A 71 9.73 -9.98 5.89
C ALA A 71 10.79 -9.59 4.84
N ASP A 72 12.05 -9.86 5.17
CA ASP A 72 13.19 -9.71 4.28
C ASP A 72 13.10 -10.67 3.08
N PRO A 73 13.43 -10.24 1.84
CA PRO A 73 13.32 -11.08 0.65
C PRO A 73 14.23 -12.31 0.69
N GLY A 74 15.43 -12.23 1.27
CA GLY A 74 16.31 -13.38 1.44
C GLY A 74 15.70 -14.44 2.34
N ALA A 75 15.09 -14.03 3.45
CA ALA A 75 14.39 -14.92 4.36
C ALA A 75 13.17 -15.58 3.70
N VAL A 76 12.36 -14.81 2.96
CA VAL A 76 11.22 -15.36 2.20
C VAL A 76 11.70 -16.36 1.15
N ARG A 77 12.74 -15.98 0.39
CA ARG A 77 13.30 -16.82 -0.68
C ARG A 77 13.82 -18.16 -0.17
N SER A 78 14.43 -18.18 1.02
CA SER A 78 14.99 -19.41 1.61
C SER A 78 13.93 -20.45 1.98
N MET A 79 12.67 -20.05 2.13
CA MET A 79 11.55 -20.95 2.44
C MET A 79 10.83 -21.47 1.21
N LEU A 80 11.08 -20.90 0.03
CA LEU A 80 10.32 -21.21 -1.18
C LEU A 80 11.10 -22.14 -2.12
N PRO A 81 10.40 -22.97 -2.93
CA PRO A 81 10.99 -23.76 -4.01
C PRO A 81 11.79 -22.89 -5.00
N ARG A 82 12.65 -23.54 -5.80
CA ARG A 82 13.58 -22.85 -6.72
C ARG A 82 12.88 -22.07 -7.84
N ASP A 83 11.67 -22.46 -8.21
CA ASP A 83 10.83 -21.84 -9.24
C ASP A 83 10.04 -20.60 -8.74
N TRP A 84 10.35 -20.11 -7.54
CA TRP A 84 9.82 -18.86 -7.04
C TRP A 84 10.88 -17.76 -7.11
N ASP A 85 10.44 -16.55 -7.51
CA ASP A 85 11.22 -15.31 -7.34
C ASP A 85 10.68 -14.55 -6.14
N ALA A 86 11.56 -13.99 -5.31
CA ALA A 86 11.18 -13.22 -4.13
C ALA A 86 11.96 -11.90 -4.11
N GLN A 87 11.26 -10.79 -4.28
CA GLN A 87 11.84 -9.45 -4.33
C GLN A 87 11.19 -8.53 -3.29
N ARG A 88 11.99 -7.62 -2.71
CA ARG A 88 11.43 -6.53 -1.92
C ARG A 88 10.75 -5.53 -2.86
N THR A 89 9.42 -5.48 -2.77
CA THR A 89 8.61 -4.57 -3.59
C THR A 89 8.15 -3.33 -2.84
N GLY A 90 8.48 -3.23 -1.55
CA GLY A 90 8.14 -2.06 -0.75
C GLY A 90 8.51 -2.18 0.72
N VAL A 91 7.95 -1.24 1.46
CA VAL A 91 8.06 -1.14 2.92
C VAL A 91 6.68 -0.84 3.49
N LEU A 92 6.23 -1.63 4.46
CA LEU A 92 5.05 -1.31 5.23
C LEU A 92 5.40 -0.18 6.20
N MET A 93 4.62 0.90 6.17
CA MET A 93 4.85 2.10 6.98
C MET A 93 3.59 2.52 7.74
N THR A 94 3.79 3.16 8.88
CA THR A 94 2.74 3.72 9.72
C THR A 94 3.02 5.17 10.06
N LEU A 95 1.94 5.93 10.28
CA LEU A 95 1.96 7.30 10.75
C LEU A 95 1.16 7.40 12.04
N ASP A 96 1.82 7.75 13.14
CA ASP A 96 1.24 7.76 14.49
C ASP A 96 0.81 9.17 14.96
N THR A 97 1.07 10.20 14.13
CA THR A 97 0.68 11.60 14.38
C THR A 97 0.21 12.24 13.07
N ALA A 98 -0.56 13.33 13.15
CA ALA A 98 -0.96 14.06 11.95
C ALA A 98 0.26 14.56 11.15
N MET A 99 0.19 14.48 9.81
CA MET A 99 1.22 15.07 8.96
C MET A 99 1.26 16.58 9.14
N PRO A 100 2.45 17.19 9.15
CA PRO A 100 2.57 18.65 9.25
C PRO A 100 1.88 19.31 8.04
N LEU A 101 1.20 20.43 8.31
CA LEU A 101 0.58 21.22 7.25
C LEU A 101 1.64 21.78 6.29
N PRO A 102 1.30 21.98 4.99
CA PRO A 102 2.21 22.65 4.07
C PRO A 102 2.39 24.11 4.47
N ALA A 103 3.55 24.69 4.18
CA ALA A 103 3.84 26.08 4.48
C ALA A 103 2.92 27.04 3.69
N GLU A 104 2.63 26.74 2.42
CA GLU A 104 1.74 27.52 1.55
C GLU A 104 1.02 26.63 0.51
N PRO A 105 -0.18 27.00 0.03
CA PRO A 105 -0.83 26.35 -1.10
C PRO A 105 -0.09 26.73 -2.40
N ASP A 106 0.39 25.73 -3.12
CA ASP A 106 0.89 25.90 -4.48
C ASP A 106 -0.29 26.15 -5.43
N ARG A 107 -0.26 27.25 -6.19
CA ARG A 107 -1.36 27.69 -7.07
C ARG A 107 -1.30 27.11 -8.48
N ASP A 108 -0.19 26.42 -8.81
CA ASP A 108 0.04 25.90 -10.17
C ASP A 108 -0.77 24.63 -10.46
N TYR A 109 -1.41 24.05 -9.44
CA TYR A 109 -2.14 22.78 -9.57
C TYR A 109 -3.52 22.86 -8.93
N ALA A 110 -4.54 22.53 -9.72
CA ALA A 110 -5.93 22.49 -9.27
C ALA A 110 -6.27 21.10 -8.68
N PRO A 111 -6.76 21.01 -7.43
CA PRO A 111 -7.21 19.75 -6.86
C PRO A 111 -8.62 19.38 -7.35
N GLU A 112 -8.80 18.12 -7.71
CA GLU A 112 -10.11 17.49 -7.85
C GLU A 112 -10.24 16.38 -6.81
N ILE A 113 -11.33 16.40 -6.05
CA ILE A 113 -11.57 15.50 -4.94
C ILE A 113 -12.97 14.90 -5.07
N TRP A 114 -13.07 13.57 -4.99
CA TRP A 114 -14.35 12.87 -5.01
C TRP A 114 -14.32 11.65 -4.11
N SER A 115 -15.46 10.98 -3.96
CA SER A 115 -15.57 9.72 -3.21
C SER A 115 -16.38 8.71 -4.00
N GLU A 116 -15.97 7.45 -3.93
CA GLU A 116 -16.71 6.30 -4.43
C GLU A 116 -16.88 5.32 -3.28
N GLY A 117 -18.11 5.19 -2.79
CA GLY A 117 -18.38 4.48 -1.56
C GLY A 117 -17.55 5.08 -0.39
N PRO A 118 -16.81 4.26 0.37
CA PRO A 118 -15.99 4.75 1.49
C PRO A 118 -14.62 5.29 1.06
N VAL A 119 -14.25 5.15 -0.22
CA VAL A 119 -12.93 5.53 -0.72
C VAL A 119 -12.93 6.96 -1.19
N ARG A 120 -11.97 7.75 -0.70
CA ARG A 120 -11.72 9.12 -1.14
C ARG A 120 -10.58 9.14 -2.14
N PHE A 121 -10.78 9.85 -3.23
CA PHE A 121 -9.83 10.06 -4.31
C PHE A 121 -9.43 11.51 -4.38
N ILE A 122 -8.20 11.74 -4.85
CA ILE A 122 -7.71 13.06 -5.22
C ILE A 122 -6.83 12.95 -6.46
N ARG A 123 -6.93 13.95 -7.33
CA ARG A 123 -5.91 14.25 -8.34
C ARG A 123 -5.62 15.74 -8.35
N PHE A 124 -4.41 16.08 -8.75
CA PHE A 124 -3.99 17.44 -9.04
C PHE A 124 -3.80 17.56 -10.54
N LEU A 125 -4.48 18.55 -11.15
CA LEU A 125 -4.33 18.89 -12.55
C LEU A 125 -3.36 20.06 -12.67
N ASP A 126 -2.53 20.05 -13.72
CA ASP A 126 -1.67 21.17 -14.08
C ASP A 126 -2.43 22.26 -14.87
N GLY A 127 -1.73 23.32 -15.31
CA GLY A 127 -2.31 24.42 -16.07
C GLY A 127 -2.88 24.03 -17.45
N SER A 128 -2.54 22.86 -17.97
CA SER A 128 -3.12 22.30 -19.22
C SER A 128 -4.34 21.40 -18.96
N GLY A 129 -4.64 21.09 -17.70
CA GLY A 129 -5.70 20.16 -17.31
C GLY A 129 -5.26 18.69 -17.27
N GLU A 130 -3.97 18.41 -17.43
CA GLU A 130 -3.43 17.05 -17.34
C GLU A 130 -3.16 16.62 -15.89
N GLU A 131 -3.26 15.30 -15.62
CA GLU A 131 -3.04 14.76 -14.29
C GLU A 131 -1.57 14.79 -13.89
N ALA A 132 -1.21 15.67 -12.96
CA ALA A 132 0.14 15.81 -12.42
C ALA A 132 0.40 14.89 -11.22
N ALA A 133 -0.61 14.63 -10.39
CA ALA A 133 -0.51 13.72 -9.24
C ALA A 133 -1.88 13.17 -8.84
N ARG A 134 -1.88 12.01 -8.21
CA ARG A 134 -3.10 11.39 -7.69
C ARG A 134 -2.85 10.57 -6.43
N GLY A 135 -3.93 10.19 -5.77
CA GLY A 135 -3.91 9.27 -4.65
C GLY A 135 -5.31 8.93 -4.19
N ARG A 136 -5.39 7.96 -3.30
CA ARG A 136 -6.65 7.59 -2.66
C ARG A 136 -6.42 7.09 -1.25
N ALA A 137 -7.45 7.20 -0.43
CA ALA A 137 -7.44 6.69 0.93
C ALA A 137 -8.82 6.21 1.35
N VAL A 138 -8.85 5.36 2.36
CA VAL A 138 -10.08 4.90 3.00
C VAL A 138 -9.85 4.82 4.50
N ARG A 139 -10.88 5.13 5.27
CA ARG A 139 -10.90 4.86 6.71
C ARG A 139 -11.46 3.47 6.94
N VAL A 140 -10.72 2.67 7.69
CA VAL A 140 -11.17 1.37 8.21
C VAL A 140 -10.89 1.36 9.70
N ASP A 141 -11.93 1.23 10.48
CA ASP A 141 -11.89 1.36 11.94
C ASP A 141 -11.22 2.70 12.37
N ASP A 142 -10.19 2.68 13.17
CA ASP A 142 -9.42 3.86 13.63
C ASP A 142 -8.24 4.22 12.71
N ARG A 143 -8.05 3.52 11.57
CA ARG A 143 -6.92 3.69 10.66
C ARG A 143 -7.31 4.29 9.32
N ILE A 144 -6.37 5.01 8.72
CA ILE A 144 -6.48 5.56 7.37
C ILE A 144 -5.48 4.81 6.47
N ILE A 145 -6.00 4.10 5.48
CA ILE A 145 -5.20 3.34 4.53
C ILE A 145 -5.01 4.18 3.27
N TYR A 146 -3.76 4.48 2.94
CA TYR A 146 -3.38 5.24 1.75
C TYR A 146 -2.89 4.29 0.66
N ASP A 147 -3.33 4.51 -0.58
CA ASP A 147 -2.95 3.66 -1.72
C ASP A 147 -2.81 4.48 -3.00
N ARG A 148 -1.98 3.98 -3.92
CA ARG A 148 -1.76 4.52 -5.26
C ARG A 148 -1.42 6.01 -5.30
N ILE A 149 -0.60 6.45 -4.37
CA ILE A 149 -0.02 7.80 -4.42
C ILE A 149 0.99 7.83 -5.56
N ALA A 150 0.74 8.66 -6.55
CA ALA A 150 1.59 8.77 -7.73
C ALA A 150 1.76 10.25 -8.12
N VAL A 151 2.93 10.58 -8.66
CA VAL A 151 3.24 11.89 -9.25
C VAL A 151 3.82 11.62 -10.63
N ALA A 152 3.27 12.26 -11.65
CA ALA A 152 3.74 12.12 -13.03
C ALA A 152 5.21 12.56 -13.15
N PRO A 153 6.02 11.91 -14.00
CA PRO A 153 7.48 12.15 -14.05
C PRO A 153 7.86 13.63 -14.16
N ASP A 154 7.19 14.39 -15.04
CA ASP A 154 7.48 15.80 -15.31
C ASP A 154 7.07 16.75 -14.16
N HIS A 155 6.30 16.24 -13.20
CA HIS A 155 5.82 17.00 -12.04
C HIS A 155 6.47 16.55 -10.72
N GLN A 156 7.45 15.64 -10.78
CA GLN A 156 8.18 15.18 -9.59
C GLN A 156 9.04 16.30 -8.98
N ARG A 157 9.37 16.14 -7.68
CA ARG A 157 10.20 17.07 -6.89
C ARG A 157 9.59 18.47 -6.68
N ARG A 158 8.30 18.64 -6.97
CA ARG A 158 7.53 19.87 -6.74
C ARG A 158 6.60 19.78 -5.52
N GLY A 159 6.82 18.82 -4.62
CA GLY A 159 6.04 18.67 -3.38
C GLY A 159 4.66 18.03 -3.51
N LEU A 160 4.21 17.68 -4.74
CA LEU A 160 2.86 17.16 -5.02
C LEU A 160 2.51 15.88 -4.25
N GLY A 161 3.45 14.95 -4.09
CA GLY A 161 3.20 13.73 -3.32
C GLY A 161 2.83 14.03 -1.86
N GLY A 162 3.50 15.00 -1.24
CA GLY A 162 3.17 15.47 0.10
C GLY A 162 1.80 16.18 0.15
N ARG A 163 1.44 16.95 -0.90
CA ARG A 163 0.11 17.59 -0.99
C ARG A 163 -1.00 16.55 -1.09
N VAL A 164 -0.86 15.54 -1.97
CA VAL A 164 -1.80 14.42 -2.07
C VAL A 164 -2.06 13.79 -0.71
N MET A 165 -0.99 13.44 0.02
CA MET A 165 -1.10 12.78 1.33
C MET A 165 -1.84 13.63 2.36
N ARG A 166 -1.50 14.93 2.47
CA ARG A 166 -2.14 15.85 3.44
C ARG A 166 -3.58 16.15 3.08
N THR A 167 -3.89 16.31 1.79
CA THR A 167 -5.28 16.55 1.36
C THR A 167 -6.15 15.33 1.61
N LEU A 168 -5.65 14.12 1.39
CA LEU A 168 -6.35 12.90 1.76
C LEU A 168 -6.57 12.85 3.27
N GLN A 169 -5.54 13.11 4.10
CA GLN A 169 -5.68 13.14 5.55
C GLN A 169 -6.78 14.11 6.02
N ALA A 170 -6.74 15.35 5.52
CA ALA A 170 -7.73 16.37 5.89
C ALA A 170 -9.16 15.95 5.57
N GLY A 171 -9.34 15.17 4.51
CA GLY A 171 -10.65 14.69 4.06
C GLY A 171 -11.17 13.44 4.75
N MET A 172 -10.44 12.84 5.70
CA MET A 172 -10.83 11.58 6.34
C MET A 172 -11.66 11.74 7.63
N GLY A 173 -12.16 12.93 7.94
CA GLY A 173 -13.06 13.12 9.09
C GLY A 173 -12.38 12.97 10.45
N GLY A 174 -11.20 13.54 10.60
CA GLY A 174 -10.42 13.53 11.85
C GLY A 174 -9.18 12.66 11.79
N TRP A 175 -8.45 12.61 12.91
CA TRP A 175 -7.25 11.83 13.05
C TRP A 175 -7.52 10.31 13.01
N GLY A 176 -6.60 9.57 12.44
CA GLY A 176 -6.52 8.12 12.47
C GLY A 176 -5.10 7.68 12.12
N GLN A 177 -4.64 6.59 12.71
CA GLN A 177 -3.32 6.04 12.40
C GLN A 177 -3.21 5.75 10.89
N GLY A 178 -2.21 6.34 10.23
CA GLY A 178 -1.95 6.09 8.81
C GLY A 178 -1.24 4.77 8.59
N VAL A 179 -1.64 4.01 7.54
CA VAL A 179 -0.95 2.78 7.12
C VAL A 179 -0.86 2.74 5.60
N LEU A 180 0.31 2.36 5.07
CA LEU A 180 0.52 2.14 3.64
C LEU A 180 1.69 1.17 3.38
N VAL A 181 1.77 0.67 2.15
CA VAL A 181 3.00 0.07 1.61
C VAL A 181 3.60 1.04 0.60
N ALA A 182 4.83 1.45 0.85
CA ALA A 182 5.58 2.39 0.04
C ALA A 182 6.58 1.69 -0.87
N THR A 183 6.80 2.21 -2.08
CA THR A 183 8.03 1.95 -2.84
C THR A 183 9.23 2.64 -2.13
N ASP A 184 10.47 2.30 -2.49
CA ASP A 184 11.65 2.96 -1.91
C ASP A 184 11.66 4.48 -2.15
N ALA A 185 11.20 4.93 -3.31
CA ALA A 185 11.05 6.35 -3.60
C ALA A 185 9.97 7.01 -2.72
N GLY A 186 8.82 6.34 -2.57
CA GLY A 186 7.74 6.79 -1.69
C GLY A 186 8.15 6.80 -0.23
N ALA A 187 8.88 5.80 0.24
CA ALA A 187 9.34 5.71 1.63
C ALA A 187 10.21 6.92 2.03
N ARG A 188 11.09 7.38 1.13
CA ARG A 188 11.88 8.61 1.38
C ARG A 188 10.99 9.83 1.59
N LEU A 189 9.99 10.02 0.74
CA LEU A 189 9.02 11.11 0.90
C LEU A 189 8.24 10.96 2.21
N TYR A 190 7.70 9.78 2.48
CA TYR A 190 6.83 9.58 3.65
C TYR A 190 7.58 9.75 4.97
N THR A 191 8.87 9.37 5.02
CA THR A 191 9.71 9.65 6.18
C THR A 191 9.79 11.15 6.48
N THR A 192 9.87 12.04 5.46
CA THR A 192 9.85 13.50 5.68
C THR A 192 8.49 14.02 6.17
N LEU A 193 7.43 13.23 6.01
CA LEU A 193 6.08 13.51 6.49
C LEU A 193 5.78 12.88 7.86
N GLY A 194 6.79 12.30 8.53
CA GLY A 194 6.66 11.69 9.85
C GLY A 194 6.29 10.21 9.86
N TRP A 195 6.22 9.56 8.69
CA TRP A 195 5.95 8.13 8.61
C TRP A 195 7.15 7.29 9.04
N ARG A 196 6.87 6.17 9.67
CA ARG A 196 7.87 5.22 10.18
C ARG A 196 7.76 3.89 9.46
N ALA A 197 8.88 3.34 8.99
CA ALA A 197 8.96 1.98 8.45
C ALA A 197 8.78 0.96 9.58
N ILE A 198 7.97 -0.05 9.37
CA ILE A 198 7.73 -1.12 10.36
C ILE A 198 8.12 -2.50 9.86
N SER A 199 8.11 -2.75 8.55
CA SER A 199 8.58 -4.03 7.99
C SER A 199 8.95 -3.87 6.51
N PRO A 200 9.97 -4.59 6.01
CA PRO A 200 10.09 -4.87 4.58
C PRO A 200 8.81 -5.53 4.07
N TYR A 201 8.46 -5.28 2.81
CA TYR A 201 7.33 -5.92 2.15
C TYR A 201 7.81 -6.63 0.90
N THR A 202 7.84 -7.94 0.97
CA THR A 202 8.36 -8.83 -0.08
C THR A 202 7.22 -9.40 -0.91
N THR A 203 7.41 -9.42 -2.20
CA THR A 203 6.56 -10.16 -3.13
C THR A 203 7.30 -11.39 -3.60
N ALA A 204 6.68 -12.54 -3.45
CA ALA A 204 7.12 -13.76 -4.11
C ALA A 204 6.08 -14.19 -5.15
N VAL A 205 6.55 -14.60 -6.30
CA VAL A 205 5.74 -15.10 -7.41
C VAL A 205 6.42 -16.32 -8.01
N ARG A 206 5.63 -17.30 -8.43
CA ARG A 206 6.12 -18.46 -9.14
C ARG A 206 6.42 -18.09 -10.59
N LEU A 207 7.61 -18.48 -11.07
CA LEU A 207 8.08 -18.24 -12.43
C LEU A 207 7.45 -19.22 -13.45
#